data_506fc9631e93bcfcfe2a5e27290436ba
#
_entry.id   506fc9631e93bcfcfe2a5e27290436ba
#
_cell.length_a   1.000
_cell.length_b   1.000
_cell.length_c   1.000
_cell.angle_alpha   90.00
_cell.angle_beta   90.00
_cell.angle_gamma   90.00
#
_symmetry.space_group_name_H-M   'P 1'
#
loop_
_entity.id
_entity.type
_entity.pdbx_description
1 polymer ?
#
loop_
_entity_poly.entity_id
_entity_poly.type
_entity_poly.pdbx_seq_one_letter_code
_entity_poly.pdbx_strand_id
1 'polypeptide(L)'
;MNNKNEINQVKNSMESFRSDFPVIDQLINNKKLVYLDSAASSQMPNQVINEVSRYHSNDHANVHRGIHSLSHRATETFENTRKNVSEFINSKNTNEIIFTSGTTESINLVAQSYCRPRLKKNKKILISHLEHHSNIVPWQIVCEQTGGSLDVAPINQDGEIITEKLIDMIDSSVVLIAISHVSNALGSLTEVKNIIEAAHSKGVPVLIDGAQAISHIKVDVLDLDADFYAFSGHKMHAPTGIGILYGKEELLEAMPPYKSGGDMISEVTFSATTYNDLPYKFEAGTPNISGVAGLGAAINYIREIGIDNITVHENSLLDYMTSELQDVDGIRLIGTASKKVGVQSFLLKDIHSHDIGTILDHQGIAIRTGHHCAMPVMEFYGISGTARASLSIYNNHEDIDHFIRGLDKVITIFN
;
A
#
# COMPACT_ATOMS: atom_id res chain seq x y z
N MET A 1 18.47 -29.64 -4.27
CA MET A 1 17.99 -30.25 -3.00
C MET A 1 17.87 -29.23 -1.86
N ASN A 2 18.72 -28.20 -1.75
CA ASN A 2 18.62 -27.18 -0.71
C ASN A 2 17.34 -26.35 -0.78
N ASN A 3 16.90 -25.94 -1.97
CA ASN A 3 15.76 -25.04 -2.14
C ASN A 3 14.40 -25.62 -1.62
N LYS A 4 14.16 -26.94 -1.79
CA LYS A 4 12.93 -27.59 -1.29
C LYS A 4 12.91 -27.72 0.25
N ASN A 5 14.06 -27.89 0.87
CA ASN A 5 14.13 -27.98 2.34
C ASN A 5 13.96 -26.62 2.99
N GLU A 6 14.47 -25.54 2.40
CA GLU A 6 14.27 -24.16 2.86
C GLU A 6 12.80 -23.73 2.72
N ILE A 7 12.17 -24.01 1.59
CA ILE A 7 10.73 -23.74 1.38
C ILE A 7 9.86 -24.48 2.38
N ASN A 8 10.15 -25.75 2.66
CA ASN A 8 9.39 -26.54 3.65
C ASN A 8 9.60 -26.02 5.08
N GLN A 9 10.79 -25.55 5.41
CA GLN A 9 11.09 -24.97 6.71
C GLN A 9 10.38 -23.63 6.91
N VAL A 10 10.34 -22.77 5.91
CA VAL A 10 9.55 -21.52 5.90
C VAL A 10 8.06 -21.83 5.99
N LYS A 11 7.55 -22.77 5.22
CA LYS A 11 6.13 -23.20 5.28
C LYS A 11 5.69 -23.61 6.68
N ASN A 12 6.45 -24.47 7.36
CA ASN A 12 6.13 -24.95 8.71
C ASN A 12 6.20 -23.82 9.76
N SER A 13 7.08 -22.82 9.57
CA SER A 13 7.16 -21.65 10.45
C SER A 13 5.99 -20.69 10.21
N MET A 14 5.56 -20.49 8.94
CA MET A 14 4.47 -19.58 8.59
C MET A 14 3.11 -20.07 9.10
N GLU A 15 2.87 -21.39 9.15
CA GLU A 15 1.64 -21.95 9.73
C GLU A 15 1.46 -21.57 11.21
N SER A 16 2.55 -21.40 11.97
CA SER A 16 2.47 -20.97 13.37
C SER A 16 1.98 -19.53 13.53
N PHE A 17 2.30 -18.63 12.58
CA PHE A 17 1.86 -17.24 12.61
C PHE A 17 0.38 -17.05 12.28
N ARG A 18 -0.26 -18.00 11.58
CA ARG A 18 -1.70 -17.92 11.29
C ARG A 18 -2.55 -17.80 12.56
N SER A 19 -2.17 -18.49 13.64
CA SER A 19 -2.89 -18.44 14.93
C SER A 19 -2.82 -17.08 15.64
N ASP A 20 -1.92 -16.18 15.21
CA ASP A 20 -1.86 -14.83 15.74
C ASP A 20 -3.01 -13.93 15.24
N PHE A 21 -3.74 -14.35 14.21
CA PHE A 21 -4.80 -13.58 13.58
C PHE A 21 -6.20 -14.04 14.01
N PRO A 22 -6.78 -13.49 15.07
CA PRO A 22 -8.04 -13.99 15.66
C PRO A 22 -9.24 -13.93 14.70
N VAL A 23 -9.20 -13.05 13.71
CA VAL A 23 -10.27 -12.94 12.69
C VAL A 23 -10.36 -14.19 11.83
N ILE A 24 -9.23 -14.88 11.58
CA ILE A 24 -9.18 -16.03 10.67
C ILE A 24 -9.89 -17.29 11.26
N ASP A 25 -10.03 -17.37 12.58
CA ASP A 25 -10.67 -18.51 13.26
C ASP A 25 -12.21 -18.42 13.29
N GLN A 26 -12.79 -17.38 12.68
CA GLN A 26 -14.23 -17.19 12.66
C GLN A 26 -14.95 -18.15 11.69
N LEU A 27 -16.23 -18.36 11.98
CA LEU A 27 -17.16 -19.00 11.05
C LEU A 27 -18.02 -17.90 10.38
N ILE A 28 -18.01 -17.90 9.06
CA ILE A 28 -18.89 -17.07 8.23
C ILE A 28 -19.89 -18.00 7.54
N ASN A 29 -21.19 -17.76 7.71
CA ASN A 29 -22.27 -18.63 7.20
C ASN A 29 -22.07 -20.11 7.61
N ASN A 30 -21.62 -20.38 8.85
CA ASN A 30 -21.27 -21.69 9.38
C ASN A 30 -20.13 -22.41 8.62
N LYS A 31 -19.29 -21.67 7.90
CA LYS A 31 -18.11 -22.15 7.19
C LYS A 31 -16.86 -21.48 7.77
N LYS A 32 -15.72 -22.20 7.76
CA LYS A 32 -14.43 -21.62 8.12
C LYS A 32 -14.12 -20.42 7.19
N LEU A 33 -13.71 -19.31 7.76
CA LEU A 33 -13.32 -18.13 6.99
C LEU A 33 -12.06 -18.41 6.17
N VAL A 34 -12.15 -18.15 4.87
CA VAL A 34 -11.02 -18.02 3.95
C VAL A 34 -10.95 -16.56 3.50
N TYR A 35 -9.99 -15.81 4.07
CA TYR A 35 -9.86 -14.37 3.79
C TYR A 35 -8.83 -14.14 2.69
N LEU A 36 -9.30 -13.77 1.49
CA LEU A 36 -8.52 -13.50 0.28
C LEU A 36 -8.74 -12.06 -0.24
N ASP A 37 -8.90 -11.08 0.68
CA ASP A 37 -9.05 -9.65 0.33
C ASP A 37 -7.99 -8.76 1.00
N SER A 38 -6.77 -9.29 1.20
CA SER A 38 -5.66 -8.60 1.89
C SER A 38 -5.19 -7.33 1.15
N ALA A 39 -5.28 -7.30 -0.18
CA ALA A 39 -4.96 -6.11 -0.97
C ALA A 39 -5.93 -4.94 -0.75
N ALA A 40 -7.12 -5.18 -0.16
CA ALA A 40 -8.01 -4.12 0.31
C ALA A 40 -7.64 -3.68 1.73
N SER A 41 -7.49 -4.62 2.66
CA SER A 41 -7.03 -4.39 4.03
C SER A 41 -6.53 -5.72 4.62
N SER A 42 -5.32 -5.76 5.15
CA SER A 42 -4.81 -6.95 5.83
C SER A 42 -5.39 -7.08 7.24
N GLN A 43 -5.46 -8.30 7.77
CA GLN A 43 -5.89 -8.55 9.14
C GLN A 43 -4.78 -8.18 10.14
N MET A 44 -5.18 -7.82 11.36
CA MET A 44 -4.25 -7.48 12.45
C MET A 44 -3.95 -8.70 13.31
N PRO A 45 -2.68 -8.97 13.64
CA PRO A 45 -2.33 -10.00 14.62
C PRO A 45 -2.58 -9.52 16.05
N ASN A 46 -2.68 -10.46 16.98
CA ASN A 46 -2.90 -10.18 18.41
C ASN A 46 -1.89 -9.19 18.99
N GLN A 47 -0.65 -9.21 18.55
CA GLN A 47 0.41 -8.30 18.99
C GLN A 47 0.04 -6.83 18.72
N VAL A 48 -0.52 -6.55 17.56
CA VAL A 48 -0.99 -5.21 17.17
C VAL A 48 -2.25 -4.81 17.94
N ILE A 49 -3.23 -5.72 18.02
CA ILE A 49 -4.49 -5.49 18.76
C ILE A 49 -4.21 -5.19 20.22
N ASN A 50 -3.32 -5.97 20.83
CA ASN A 50 -2.93 -5.82 22.24
C ASN A 50 -2.17 -4.52 22.48
N GLU A 51 -1.29 -4.11 21.57
CA GLU A 51 -0.54 -2.84 21.74
C GLU A 51 -1.48 -1.62 21.65
N VAL A 52 -2.42 -1.60 20.73
CA VAL A 52 -3.44 -0.54 20.65
C VAL A 52 -4.29 -0.50 21.93
N SER A 53 -4.72 -1.67 22.43
CA SER A 53 -5.47 -1.79 23.69
C SER A 53 -4.64 -1.35 24.88
N ARG A 54 -3.37 -1.75 24.96
CA ARG A 54 -2.42 -1.37 26.00
C ARG A 54 -2.22 0.15 26.05
N TYR A 55 -2.01 0.77 24.87
CA TYR A 55 -1.88 2.22 24.80
C TYR A 55 -3.09 2.94 25.38
N HIS A 56 -4.29 2.57 24.99
CA HIS A 56 -5.52 3.18 25.50
C HIS A 56 -5.74 2.95 26.99
N SER A 57 -5.36 1.79 27.50
CA SER A 57 -5.59 1.41 28.91
C SER A 57 -4.56 2.02 29.87
N ASN A 58 -3.31 2.27 29.39
CA ASN A 58 -2.22 2.60 30.29
C ASN A 58 -1.51 3.94 30.00
N ASP A 59 -1.46 4.37 28.73
CA ASP A 59 -0.56 5.44 28.29
C ASP A 59 -1.26 6.57 27.50
N HIS A 60 -2.59 6.53 27.38
CA HIS A 60 -3.33 7.52 26.60
C HIS A 60 -3.11 8.95 27.10
N ALA A 61 -2.39 9.74 26.32
CA ALA A 61 -2.11 11.16 26.55
C ALA A 61 -1.74 11.83 25.23
N ASN A 62 -1.80 13.18 25.19
CA ASN A 62 -1.24 13.94 24.08
C ASN A 62 0.30 13.88 24.11
N VAL A 63 0.92 14.01 22.94
CA VAL A 63 2.37 13.88 22.73
C VAL A 63 3.07 15.26 22.74
N HIS A 64 4.39 15.27 22.88
CA HIS A 64 5.36 16.36 22.74
C HIS A 64 5.30 17.46 23.83
N ARG A 65 4.13 18.00 24.17
CA ARG A 65 4.02 19.22 25.00
C ARG A 65 3.66 18.98 26.47
N GLY A 66 3.27 17.76 26.84
CA GLY A 66 2.90 17.43 28.22
C GLY A 66 4.12 17.20 29.09
N ILE A 67 4.13 17.78 30.33
CA ILE A 67 5.23 17.63 31.31
C ILE A 67 5.01 16.47 32.29
N HIS A 68 3.94 15.69 32.12
CA HIS A 68 3.61 14.56 33.00
C HIS A 68 4.00 13.21 32.37
N SER A 69 4.17 12.19 33.21
CA SER A 69 4.68 10.87 32.84
C SER A 69 3.91 10.18 31.71
N LEU A 70 2.57 10.34 31.65
CA LEU A 70 1.76 9.76 30.57
C LEU A 70 2.14 10.36 29.21
N SER A 71 2.30 11.70 29.15
CA SER A 71 2.70 12.37 27.91
C SER A 71 4.12 11.97 27.48
N HIS A 72 5.04 11.79 28.43
CA HIS A 72 6.40 11.30 28.12
C HIS A 72 6.35 9.90 27.48
N ARG A 73 5.61 8.94 28.08
CA ARG A 73 5.47 7.59 27.53
C ARG A 73 4.79 7.56 26.18
N ALA A 74 3.72 8.37 25.99
CA ALA A 74 3.05 8.51 24.71
C ALA A 74 3.98 9.09 23.63
N THR A 75 4.78 10.11 23.97
CA THR A 75 5.78 10.71 23.07
C THR A 75 6.89 9.71 22.73
N GLU A 76 7.38 8.97 23.71
CA GLU A 76 8.39 7.93 23.49
C GLU A 76 7.87 6.84 22.53
N THR A 77 6.65 6.34 22.73
CA THR A 77 6.01 5.39 21.83
C THR A 77 5.89 5.94 20.41
N PHE A 78 5.47 7.21 20.30
CA PHE A 78 5.25 7.88 19.01
C PHE A 78 6.56 8.03 18.23
N GLU A 79 7.61 8.57 18.86
CA GLU A 79 8.89 8.82 18.21
C GLU A 79 9.72 7.54 18.00
N ASN A 80 9.62 6.53 18.88
CA ASN A 80 10.19 5.22 18.64
C ASN A 80 9.55 4.54 17.42
N THR A 81 8.24 4.72 17.20
CA THR A 81 7.60 4.21 16.00
C THR A 81 8.12 4.92 14.75
N ARG A 82 8.31 6.26 14.79
CA ARG A 82 8.92 6.99 13.68
C ARG A 82 10.30 6.46 13.33
N LYS A 83 11.11 6.20 14.34
CA LYS A 83 12.44 5.57 14.18
C LYS A 83 12.31 4.15 13.57
N ASN A 84 11.37 3.34 14.07
CA ASN A 84 11.11 2.00 13.52
C ASN A 84 10.71 2.04 12.05
N VAL A 85 9.88 3.02 11.64
CA VAL A 85 9.53 3.24 10.22
C VAL A 85 10.77 3.60 9.41
N SER A 86 11.57 4.58 9.89
CA SER A 86 12.81 5.00 9.23
C SER A 86 13.77 3.82 8.97
N GLU A 87 13.97 2.98 9.99
CA GLU A 87 14.79 1.78 9.86
C GLU A 87 14.16 0.70 8.98
N PHE A 88 12.82 0.59 8.97
CA PHE A 88 12.10 -0.44 8.20
C PHE A 88 12.21 -0.23 6.71
N ILE A 89 12.15 1.03 6.26
CA ILE A 89 12.29 1.40 4.85
C ILE A 89 13.70 1.91 4.49
N ASN A 90 14.64 1.85 5.45
CA ASN A 90 16.03 2.32 5.31
C ASN A 90 16.10 3.80 4.85
N SER A 91 15.36 4.72 5.53
CA SER A 91 15.54 6.16 5.30
C SER A 91 16.77 6.71 6.01
N LYS A 92 17.27 7.85 5.57
CA LYS A 92 18.49 8.47 6.10
C LYS A 92 18.34 8.93 7.55
N ASN A 93 17.18 9.49 7.88
CA ASN A 93 16.85 9.96 9.23
C ASN A 93 15.34 10.05 9.44
N THR A 94 14.92 10.36 10.67
CA THR A 94 13.50 10.45 11.05
C THR A 94 12.80 11.71 10.55
N ASN A 95 13.52 12.76 10.13
CA ASN A 95 12.95 13.97 9.56
C ASN A 95 12.27 13.72 8.22
N GLU A 96 12.64 12.62 7.55
CA GLU A 96 12.09 12.19 6.26
C GLU A 96 10.78 11.39 6.41
N ILE A 97 10.33 11.13 7.65
CA ILE A 97 9.14 10.31 7.96
C ILE A 97 8.01 11.19 8.50
N ILE A 98 6.95 11.33 7.71
CA ILE A 98 5.75 12.09 8.05
C ILE A 98 4.60 11.12 8.33
N PHE A 99 3.96 11.20 9.48
CA PHE A 99 2.73 10.49 9.77
C PHE A 99 1.53 11.16 9.09
N THR A 100 0.75 10.36 8.39
CA THR A 100 -0.47 10.75 7.69
C THR A 100 -1.62 9.78 8.05
N SER A 101 -2.81 10.01 7.55
CA SER A 101 -3.94 9.06 7.72
C SER A 101 -3.89 7.87 6.76
N GLY A 102 -2.96 7.87 5.79
CA GLY A 102 -2.80 6.82 4.79
C GLY A 102 -2.19 7.33 3.49
N THR A 103 -1.93 6.42 2.56
CA THR A 103 -1.34 6.71 1.24
C THR A 103 -2.07 7.83 0.50
N THR A 104 -3.40 7.84 0.55
CA THR A 104 -4.20 8.88 -0.11
C THR A 104 -3.85 10.28 0.42
N GLU A 105 -3.72 10.45 1.74
CA GLU A 105 -3.32 11.72 2.32
C GLU A 105 -1.87 12.07 1.96
N SER A 106 -0.95 11.09 2.01
CA SER A 106 0.45 11.27 1.63
C SER A 106 0.59 11.80 0.20
N ILE A 107 -0.14 11.22 -0.75
CA ILE A 107 -0.16 11.68 -2.15
C ILE A 107 -0.77 13.08 -2.27
N ASN A 108 -1.88 13.37 -1.56
CA ASN A 108 -2.48 14.71 -1.53
C ASN A 108 -1.52 15.76 -0.95
N LEU A 109 -0.75 15.43 0.08
CA LEU A 109 0.27 16.30 0.65
C LEU A 109 1.31 16.69 -0.42
N VAL A 110 1.85 15.72 -1.15
CA VAL A 110 2.80 15.99 -2.24
C VAL A 110 2.14 16.78 -3.36
N ALA A 111 0.90 16.45 -3.72
CA ALA A 111 0.16 17.18 -4.74
C ALA A 111 0.01 18.67 -4.40
N GLN A 112 -0.40 18.98 -3.16
CA GLN A 112 -0.66 20.35 -2.74
C GLN A 112 0.63 21.15 -2.40
N SER A 113 1.58 20.50 -1.70
CA SER A 113 2.75 21.20 -1.17
C SER A 113 3.96 21.15 -2.12
N TYR A 114 4.12 20.07 -2.90
CA TYR A 114 5.21 19.98 -3.87
C TYR A 114 4.78 20.41 -5.27
N CYS A 115 3.71 19.79 -5.83
CA CYS A 115 3.35 19.97 -7.23
C CYS A 115 2.65 21.30 -7.50
N ARG A 116 1.63 21.66 -6.70
CA ARG A 116 0.83 22.87 -6.94
C ARG A 116 1.64 24.16 -7.10
N PRO A 117 2.69 24.45 -6.29
CA PRO A 117 3.51 25.65 -6.48
C PRO A 117 4.38 25.63 -7.75
N ARG A 118 4.64 24.46 -8.34
CA ARG A 118 5.52 24.23 -9.49
C ARG A 118 4.76 24.04 -10.80
N LEU A 119 3.50 23.61 -10.72
CA LEU A 119 2.63 23.42 -11.87
C LEU A 119 2.15 24.75 -12.43
N LYS A 120 2.13 24.85 -13.74
CA LYS A 120 1.61 25.97 -14.53
C LYS A 120 1.30 25.49 -15.94
N LYS A 121 0.71 26.34 -16.77
CA LYS A 121 0.53 26.05 -18.20
C LYS A 121 1.85 25.56 -18.82
N ASN A 122 1.81 24.49 -19.57
CA ASN A 122 2.95 23.78 -20.18
C ASN A 122 3.83 22.98 -19.20
N LYS A 123 3.35 22.71 -17.99
CA LYS A 123 3.94 21.75 -17.05
C LYS A 123 2.97 20.59 -16.84
N LYS A 124 3.51 19.39 -16.58
CA LYS A 124 2.73 18.18 -16.46
C LYS A 124 3.19 17.31 -15.30
N ILE A 125 2.28 16.45 -14.85
CA ILE A 125 2.57 15.29 -14.02
C ILE A 125 2.48 14.04 -14.91
N LEU A 126 3.38 13.10 -14.73
CA LEU A 126 3.40 11.83 -15.44
C LEU A 126 3.04 10.71 -14.47
N ILE A 127 1.99 9.95 -14.80
CA ILE A 127 1.58 8.75 -14.07
C ILE A 127 1.56 7.53 -14.99
N SER A 128 1.31 6.35 -14.43
CA SER A 128 1.09 5.15 -15.25
C SER A 128 -0.41 4.82 -15.39
N HIS A 129 -0.72 3.94 -16.33
CA HIS A 129 -2.09 3.40 -16.52
C HIS A 129 -2.50 2.41 -15.39
N LEU A 130 -1.55 1.98 -14.54
CA LEU A 130 -1.80 1.04 -13.44
C LEU A 130 -2.29 1.69 -12.15
N GLU A 131 -2.41 3.02 -12.11
CA GLU A 131 -2.56 3.74 -10.86
C GLU A 131 -3.92 3.50 -10.17
N HIS A 132 -3.86 3.38 -8.85
CA HIS A 132 -5.03 3.48 -7.98
C HIS A 132 -5.62 4.89 -8.06
N HIS A 133 -6.93 5.05 -7.86
CA HIS A 133 -7.59 6.36 -7.88
C HIS A 133 -6.91 7.41 -6.96
N SER A 134 -6.34 6.98 -5.83
CA SER A 134 -5.57 7.87 -4.95
C SER A 134 -4.31 8.46 -5.59
N ASN A 135 -3.79 7.80 -6.63
CA ASN A 135 -2.63 8.27 -7.40
C ASN A 135 -3.01 8.79 -8.81
N ILE A 136 -4.28 9.14 -9.00
CA ILE A 136 -4.82 9.78 -10.21
C ILE A 136 -5.51 11.09 -9.84
N VAL A 137 -6.54 11.02 -8.99
CA VAL A 137 -7.46 12.14 -8.72
C VAL A 137 -6.77 13.36 -8.11
N PRO A 138 -5.85 13.24 -7.15
CA PRO A 138 -5.14 14.41 -6.62
C PRO A 138 -4.37 15.18 -7.71
N TRP A 139 -3.80 14.45 -8.67
CA TRP A 139 -3.06 15.04 -9.80
C TRP A 139 -3.98 15.76 -10.77
N GLN A 140 -5.15 15.19 -11.08
CA GLN A 140 -6.17 15.85 -11.91
C GLN A 140 -6.60 17.17 -11.29
N ILE A 141 -6.89 17.19 -9.98
CA ILE A 141 -7.34 18.38 -9.25
C ILE A 141 -6.27 19.48 -9.29
N VAL A 142 -5.00 19.18 -9.00
CA VAL A 142 -3.95 20.22 -9.01
C VAL A 142 -3.62 20.69 -10.43
N CYS A 143 -3.70 19.82 -11.45
CA CYS A 143 -3.56 20.22 -12.85
C CYS A 143 -4.69 21.17 -13.27
N GLU A 144 -5.94 20.87 -12.93
CA GLU A 144 -7.10 21.73 -13.19
C GLU A 144 -6.93 23.11 -12.53
N GLN A 145 -6.52 23.16 -11.26
CA GLN A 145 -6.33 24.39 -10.50
C GLN A 145 -5.19 25.27 -11.04
N THR A 146 -4.18 24.70 -11.67
CA THR A 146 -2.95 25.41 -12.08
C THR A 146 -2.82 25.58 -13.58
N GLY A 147 -3.67 24.92 -14.38
CA GLY A 147 -3.57 24.88 -15.84
C GLY A 147 -2.48 23.94 -16.35
N GLY A 148 -1.94 23.07 -15.49
CA GLY A 148 -1.06 21.98 -15.87
C GLY A 148 -1.80 20.83 -16.56
N SER A 149 -1.08 19.79 -16.99
CA SER A 149 -1.67 18.60 -17.59
C SER A 149 -1.23 17.32 -16.89
N LEU A 150 -1.99 16.24 -17.11
CA LEU A 150 -1.68 14.91 -16.65
C LEU A 150 -1.40 14.02 -17.86
N ASP A 151 -0.21 13.45 -17.93
CA ASP A 151 0.16 12.48 -18.95
C ASP A 151 0.18 11.07 -18.36
N VAL A 152 -0.18 10.06 -19.14
CA VAL A 152 -0.33 8.68 -18.70
C VAL A 152 0.55 7.75 -19.53
N ALA A 153 1.50 7.09 -18.89
CA ALA A 153 2.34 6.09 -19.52
C ALA A 153 1.56 4.77 -19.75
N PRO A 154 1.70 4.16 -20.93
CA PRO A 154 0.93 2.97 -21.29
C PRO A 154 1.43 1.70 -20.60
N ILE A 155 0.56 0.69 -20.57
CA ILE A 155 0.84 -0.68 -20.13
C ILE A 155 0.73 -1.67 -21.28
N ASN A 156 1.27 -2.87 -21.08
CA ASN A 156 1.10 -4.01 -22.00
C ASN A 156 -0.10 -4.90 -21.58
N GLN A 157 -0.40 -5.93 -22.36
CA GLN A 157 -1.51 -6.86 -22.09
C GLN A 157 -1.30 -7.73 -20.85
N ASP A 158 -0.06 -7.87 -20.38
CA ASP A 158 0.27 -8.58 -19.15
C ASP A 158 0.05 -7.71 -17.89
N GLY A 159 -0.23 -6.40 -18.07
CA GLY A 159 -0.46 -5.45 -17.00
C GLY A 159 0.85 -4.94 -16.41
N GLU A 160 1.88 -4.77 -17.22
CA GLU A 160 3.17 -4.16 -16.86
C GLU A 160 3.30 -2.79 -17.52
N ILE A 161 3.92 -1.82 -16.83
CA ILE A 161 4.25 -0.52 -17.42
C ILE A 161 5.26 -0.74 -18.56
N ILE A 162 5.01 -0.15 -19.73
CA ILE A 162 5.97 -0.15 -20.83
C ILE A 162 7.04 0.90 -20.50
N THR A 163 8.07 0.48 -19.76
CA THR A 163 9.08 1.34 -19.15
C THR A 163 9.76 2.26 -20.16
N GLU A 164 10.11 1.76 -21.35
CA GLU A 164 10.76 2.56 -22.39
C GLU A 164 9.86 3.71 -22.84
N LYS A 165 8.56 3.46 -23.01
CA LYS A 165 7.60 4.53 -23.37
C LYS A 165 7.43 5.56 -22.26
N LEU A 166 7.42 5.11 -20.97
CA LEU A 166 7.40 6.03 -19.85
C LEU A 166 8.63 6.94 -19.88
N ILE A 167 9.82 6.37 -20.06
CA ILE A 167 11.10 7.10 -20.12
C ILE A 167 11.12 8.11 -21.27
N ASP A 168 10.59 7.74 -22.44
CA ASP A 168 10.47 8.64 -23.60
C ASP A 168 9.55 9.84 -23.33
N MET A 169 8.56 9.71 -22.44
CA MET A 169 7.64 10.78 -22.05
C MET A 169 8.25 11.78 -21.05
N ILE A 170 9.40 11.48 -20.47
CA ILE A 170 10.10 12.36 -19.50
C ILE A 170 10.82 13.46 -20.25
N ASP A 171 10.40 14.71 -20.07
CA ASP A 171 11.03 15.91 -20.59
C ASP A 171 11.02 17.04 -19.54
N SER A 172 11.55 18.21 -19.90
CA SER A 172 11.65 19.37 -19.01
C SER A 172 10.30 19.96 -18.56
N SER A 173 9.18 19.52 -19.11
CA SER A 173 7.83 19.91 -18.69
C SER A 173 7.31 19.07 -17.52
N VAL A 174 7.87 17.89 -17.27
CA VAL A 174 7.45 17.01 -16.18
C VAL A 174 7.90 17.59 -14.83
N VAL A 175 6.95 17.79 -13.93
CA VAL A 175 7.19 18.30 -12.56
C VAL A 175 7.43 17.16 -11.58
N LEU A 176 6.70 16.06 -11.77
CA LEU A 176 6.77 14.86 -10.93
C LEU A 176 6.34 13.65 -11.77
N ILE A 177 6.96 12.50 -11.50
CA ILE A 177 6.45 11.18 -11.90
C ILE A 177 5.82 10.55 -10.66
N ALA A 178 4.58 10.01 -10.78
CA ALA A 178 3.92 9.33 -9.68
C ALA A 178 3.42 7.96 -10.14
N ILE A 179 4.01 6.88 -9.62
CA ILE A 179 3.76 5.51 -10.06
C ILE A 179 3.62 4.53 -8.91
N SER A 180 2.82 3.50 -9.11
CA SER A 180 2.67 2.39 -8.18
C SER A 180 3.87 1.45 -8.21
N HIS A 181 4.38 1.08 -7.04
CA HIS A 181 5.39 0.02 -6.91
C HIS A 181 4.79 -1.35 -7.24
N VAL A 182 3.56 -1.59 -6.77
CA VAL A 182 2.77 -2.79 -7.05
C VAL A 182 1.33 -2.40 -7.36
N SER A 183 0.78 -2.94 -8.44
CA SER A 183 -0.61 -2.74 -8.81
C SER A 183 -1.56 -3.41 -7.81
N ASN A 184 -2.49 -2.65 -7.24
CA ASN A 184 -3.52 -3.20 -6.36
C ASN A 184 -4.57 -4.05 -7.09
N ALA A 185 -4.75 -3.82 -8.39
CA ALA A 185 -5.70 -4.57 -9.20
C ALA A 185 -5.11 -5.85 -9.78
N LEU A 186 -3.84 -5.82 -10.18
CA LEU A 186 -3.22 -6.92 -10.95
C LEU A 186 -2.10 -7.65 -10.20
N GLY A 187 -1.55 -7.02 -9.14
CA GLY A 187 -0.40 -7.56 -8.42
C GLY A 187 0.95 -7.37 -9.12
N SER A 188 0.97 -6.83 -10.33
CA SER A 188 2.22 -6.62 -11.10
C SER A 188 3.17 -5.70 -10.35
N LEU A 189 4.44 -6.14 -10.28
CA LEU A 189 5.55 -5.41 -9.67
C LEU A 189 6.23 -4.52 -10.71
N THR A 190 6.36 -3.24 -10.41
CA THR A 190 7.04 -2.26 -11.26
C THR A 190 8.52 -2.19 -10.90
N GLU A 191 9.40 -2.22 -11.90
CA GLU A 191 10.85 -1.99 -11.75
C GLU A 191 11.13 -0.49 -11.57
N VAL A 192 10.74 0.05 -10.40
CA VAL A 192 10.74 1.51 -10.14
C VAL A 192 12.14 2.11 -10.18
N LYS A 193 13.19 1.36 -9.84
CA LYS A 193 14.58 1.84 -9.81
C LYS A 193 15.02 2.38 -11.18
N ASN A 194 14.77 1.64 -12.24
CA ASN A 194 15.12 2.04 -13.61
C ASN A 194 14.40 3.34 -14.02
N ILE A 195 13.15 3.50 -13.59
CA ILE A 195 12.36 4.70 -13.87
C ILE A 195 12.90 5.89 -13.08
N ILE A 196 13.27 5.70 -11.80
CA ILE A 196 13.85 6.74 -10.95
C ILE A 196 15.19 7.20 -11.54
N GLU A 197 16.09 6.30 -11.90
CA GLU A 197 17.37 6.64 -12.52
C GLU A 197 17.21 7.45 -13.81
N ALA A 198 16.28 7.05 -14.67
CA ALA A 198 15.96 7.78 -15.89
C ALA A 198 15.35 9.17 -15.62
N ALA A 199 14.46 9.28 -14.64
CA ALA A 199 13.85 10.54 -14.21
C ALA A 199 14.89 11.50 -13.64
N HIS A 200 15.77 11.02 -12.76
CA HIS A 200 16.84 11.83 -12.15
C HIS A 200 17.87 12.31 -13.17
N SER A 201 18.16 11.52 -14.21
CA SER A 201 19.03 11.98 -15.31
C SER A 201 18.49 13.20 -16.03
N LYS A 202 17.18 13.46 -15.93
CA LYS A 202 16.47 14.63 -16.49
C LYS A 202 16.03 15.64 -15.42
N GLY A 203 16.45 15.44 -14.15
CA GLY A 203 16.14 16.34 -13.03
C GLY A 203 14.66 16.29 -12.58
N VAL A 204 13.98 15.16 -12.79
CA VAL A 204 12.57 14.97 -12.45
C VAL A 204 12.46 14.06 -11.22
N PRO A 205 11.82 14.51 -10.13
CA PRO A 205 11.59 13.67 -8.95
C PRO A 205 10.47 12.66 -9.15
N VAL A 206 10.50 11.58 -8.34
CA VAL A 206 9.57 10.46 -8.43
C VAL A 206 8.90 10.19 -7.08
N LEU A 207 7.56 10.10 -7.10
CA LEU A 207 6.75 9.57 -6.01
C LEU A 207 6.37 8.12 -6.31
N ILE A 208 6.62 7.25 -5.35
CA ILE A 208 6.22 5.84 -5.41
C ILE A 208 5.04 5.59 -4.47
N ASP A 209 3.92 5.13 -5.04
CA ASP A 209 2.83 4.53 -4.26
C ASP A 209 3.22 3.10 -3.86
N GLY A 210 3.69 2.96 -2.63
CA GLY A 210 4.13 1.70 -2.04
C GLY A 210 3.04 0.96 -1.25
N ALA A 211 1.78 1.39 -1.36
CA ALA A 211 0.69 0.86 -0.54
C ALA A 211 0.53 -0.66 -0.60
N GLN A 212 0.78 -1.27 -1.76
CA GLN A 212 0.74 -2.73 -1.91
C GLN A 212 2.12 -3.38 -1.68
N ALA A 213 3.22 -2.67 -1.90
CA ALA A 213 4.56 -3.24 -1.82
C ALA A 213 5.02 -3.50 -0.37
N ILE A 214 4.69 -2.60 0.55
CA ILE A 214 5.29 -2.49 1.88
C ILE A 214 5.17 -3.76 2.75
N SER A 215 4.14 -4.57 2.54
CA SER A 215 3.91 -5.82 3.27
C SER A 215 4.39 -7.08 2.56
N HIS A 216 4.73 -6.98 1.27
CA HIS A 216 5.01 -8.13 0.42
C HIS A 216 6.49 -8.26 0.02
N ILE A 217 7.20 -7.13 -0.07
CA ILE A 217 8.59 -7.08 -0.50
C ILE A 217 9.41 -6.13 0.37
N LYS A 218 10.71 -6.36 0.41
CA LYS A 218 11.64 -5.42 1.06
C LYS A 218 11.65 -4.09 0.33
N VAL A 219 11.43 -3.01 1.06
CA VAL A 219 11.52 -1.63 0.57
C VAL A 219 12.77 -0.97 1.16
N ASP A 220 13.61 -0.42 0.31
CA ASP A 220 14.80 0.33 0.68
C ASP A 220 14.82 1.63 -0.13
N VAL A 221 14.37 2.72 0.52
CA VAL A 221 14.19 4.01 -0.16
C VAL A 221 15.51 4.67 -0.55
N LEU A 222 16.62 4.35 0.13
CA LEU A 222 17.95 4.82 -0.23
C LEU A 222 18.50 4.07 -1.43
N ASP A 223 18.35 2.74 -1.49
CA ASP A 223 18.77 1.96 -2.66
C ASP A 223 17.95 2.30 -3.91
N LEU A 224 16.66 2.57 -3.73
CA LEU A 224 15.77 3.03 -4.80
C LEU A 224 16.07 4.48 -5.23
N ASP A 225 16.71 5.26 -4.37
CA ASP A 225 16.85 6.72 -4.51
C ASP A 225 15.50 7.44 -4.69
N ALA A 226 14.45 6.93 -4.02
CA ALA A 226 13.10 7.48 -4.13
C ALA A 226 13.05 8.91 -3.55
N ASP A 227 12.35 9.81 -4.22
CA ASP A 227 12.16 11.19 -3.73
C ASP A 227 11.00 11.27 -2.74
N PHE A 228 9.91 10.54 -3.02
CA PHE A 228 8.78 10.33 -2.12
C PHE A 228 8.33 8.86 -2.18
N TYR A 229 7.94 8.32 -1.02
CA TYR A 229 7.37 6.98 -0.91
C TYR A 229 6.19 6.99 0.06
N ALA A 230 5.02 6.50 -0.39
CA ALA A 230 3.80 6.58 0.39
C ALA A 230 3.20 5.20 0.65
N PHE A 231 2.77 4.91 1.89
CA PHE A 231 2.07 3.67 2.23
C PHE A 231 1.07 3.83 3.38
N SER A 232 0.21 2.83 3.56
CA SER A 232 -0.85 2.79 4.57
C SER A 232 -0.66 1.64 5.54
N GLY A 233 -0.88 1.89 6.83
CA GLY A 233 -0.75 0.89 7.88
C GLY A 233 -1.71 -0.30 7.70
N HIS A 234 -2.96 -0.06 7.33
CA HIS A 234 -3.98 -1.12 7.22
C HIS A 234 -3.71 -2.17 6.13
N LYS A 235 -2.69 -1.98 5.30
CA LYS A 235 -2.24 -2.97 4.30
C LYS A 235 -1.01 -3.76 4.76
N MET A 236 -0.44 -3.40 5.91
CA MET A 236 0.71 -4.06 6.53
C MET A 236 0.42 -4.46 7.98
N HIS A 237 -0.77 -4.99 8.22
CA HIS A 237 -1.22 -5.53 9.52
C HIS A 237 -1.39 -4.49 10.65
N ALA A 238 -1.30 -3.19 10.35
CA ALA A 238 -1.51 -2.10 11.29
C ALA A 238 -2.95 -1.55 11.26
N PRO A 239 -3.33 -0.68 12.19
CA PRO A 239 -4.66 -0.05 12.20
C PRO A 239 -4.95 0.79 10.95
N THR A 240 -6.23 1.01 10.69
CA THR A 240 -6.70 2.05 9.75
C THR A 240 -6.42 3.45 10.28
N GLY A 241 -6.42 4.46 9.40
CA GLY A 241 -6.25 5.85 9.80
C GLY A 241 -4.81 6.23 10.20
N ILE A 242 -3.83 5.42 9.79
CA ILE A 242 -2.40 5.69 9.90
C ILE A 242 -1.70 5.33 8.59
N GLY A 243 -0.79 6.16 8.15
CA GLY A 243 0.07 5.96 7.00
C GLY A 243 1.33 6.80 7.08
N ILE A 244 2.17 6.63 6.10
CA ILE A 244 3.49 7.27 6.03
C ILE A 244 3.64 7.97 4.69
N LEU A 245 4.22 9.16 4.74
CA LEU A 245 4.95 9.75 3.65
C LEU A 245 6.43 9.79 4.03
N TYR A 246 7.26 9.07 3.28
CA TYR A 246 8.68 9.33 3.20
C TYR A 246 8.92 10.41 2.14
N GLY A 247 9.82 11.34 2.42
CA GLY A 247 10.30 12.30 1.43
C GLY A 247 11.75 12.70 1.73
N LYS A 248 12.57 12.90 0.70
CA LYS A 248 13.93 13.43 0.86
C LYS A 248 13.88 14.75 1.62
N GLU A 249 14.74 14.91 2.63
CA GLU A 249 14.74 16.06 3.55
C GLU A 249 14.76 17.40 2.82
N GLU A 250 15.61 17.55 1.79
CA GLU A 250 15.72 18.75 0.99
C GLU A 250 14.43 19.10 0.22
N LEU A 251 13.67 18.11 -0.20
CA LEU A 251 12.38 18.33 -0.87
C LEU A 251 11.32 18.74 0.15
N LEU A 252 11.26 18.09 1.30
CA LEU A 252 10.33 18.40 2.38
C LEU A 252 10.59 19.82 2.93
N GLU A 253 11.86 20.22 3.10
CA GLU A 253 12.22 21.56 3.53
C GLU A 253 11.71 22.64 2.57
N ALA A 254 11.82 22.38 1.27
CA ALA A 254 11.38 23.30 0.22
C ALA A 254 9.85 23.36 0.03
N MET A 255 9.08 22.49 0.69
CA MET A 255 7.62 22.45 0.58
C MET A 255 6.95 23.34 1.63
N PRO A 256 5.89 24.11 1.29
CA PRO A 256 5.04 24.75 2.28
C PRO A 256 4.24 23.68 3.07
N PRO A 257 3.77 24.03 4.28
CA PRO A 257 2.88 23.13 5.04
C PRO A 257 1.64 22.71 4.22
N TYR A 258 1.16 21.51 4.47
CA TYR A 258 -0.06 20.96 3.84
C TYR A 258 -1.32 21.32 4.61
N LYS A 259 -1.33 21.01 5.90
CA LYS A 259 -2.36 21.38 6.86
C LYS A 259 -1.84 22.45 7.80
N SER A 260 -2.72 23.27 8.32
CA SER A 260 -2.38 24.30 9.29
C SER A 260 -3.17 24.11 10.60
N GLY A 261 -2.57 24.52 11.71
CA GLY A 261 -3.17 24.39 13.04
C GLY A 261 -2.12 24.43 14.14
N GLY A 262 -2.40 23.79 15.27
CA GLY A 262 -1.44 23.55 16.34
C GLY A 262 -0.38 22.53 15.96
N ASP A 263 0.64 22.41 16.76
CA ASP A 263 1.82 21.53 16.68
C ASP A 263 2.77 21.79 15.51
N MET A 264 2.27 22.09 14.32
CA MET A 264 3.07 22.35 13.11
C MET A 264 3.71 23.77 13.07
N ILE A 265 3.50 24.59 14.09
CA ILE A 265 3.95 25.97 14.22
C ILE A 265 5.05 26.12 15.27
N SER A 266 5.97 27.02 15.03
CA SER A 266 6.96 27.49 16.02
C SER A 266 6.45 28.73 16.75
N GLU A 267 5.99 29.74 16.02
CA GLU A 267 5.44 30.99 16.58
C GLU A 267 4.22 31.44 15.79
N VAL A 268 3.20 31.96 16.50
CA VAL A 268 1.97 32.49 15.89
C VAL A 268 1.66 33.87 16.48
N THR A 269 1.48 34.84 15.61
CA THR A 269 0.89 36.15 15.91
C THR A 269 -0.29 36.40 14.96
N PHE A 270 -1.10 37.43 15.21
CA PHE A 270 -2.16 37.79 14.27
C PHE A 270 -1.67 38.29 12.92
N SER A 271 -0.41 38.68 12.82
CA SER A 271 0.21 39.21 11.59
C SER A 271 1.07 38.19 10.85
N ALA A 272 1.60 37.18 11.52
CA ALA A 272 2.51 36.20 10.92
C ALA A 272 2.57 34.88 11.71
N THR A 273 2.96 33.81 11.00
CA THR A 273 3.22 32.50 11.58
C THR A 273 4.56 31.98 11.07
N THR A 274 5.36 31.40 11.95
CA THR A 274 6.52 30.60 11.59
C THR A 274 6.23 29.12 11.86
N TYR A 275 6.83 28.23 11.07
CA TYR A 275 6.54 26.81 11.10
C TYR A 275 7.59 26.05 11.88
N ASN A 276 7.21 24.91 12.40
CA ASN A 276 8.10 24.00 13.08
C ASN A 276 9.05 23.31 12.08
N ASP A 277 10.13 22.72 12.61
CA ASP A 277 11.07 21.91 11.83
C ASP A 277 10.41 20.60 11.34
N LEU A 278 11.07 19.90 10.40
CA LEU A 278 10.68 18.55 9.99
C LEU A 278 10.82 17.57 11.16
N PRO A 279 9.94 16.60 11.28
CA PRO A 279 8.79 16.29 10.43
C PRO A 279 7.52 17.07 10.84
N TYR A 280 7.53 17.75 11.97
CA TYR A 280 6.36 18.34 12.64
C TYR A 280 5.67 19.43 11.80
N LYS A 281 6.39 20.08 10.90
CA LYS A 281 5.85 21.03 9.91
C LYS A 281 4.66 20.48 9.12
N PHE A 282 4.57 19.16 8.95
CA PHE A 282 3.50 18.49 8.20
C PHE A 282 2.47 17.77 9.07
N GLU A 283 2.66 17.77 10.40
CA GLU A 283 1.82 17.05 11.37
C GLU A 283 0.99 18.03 12.21
N ALA A 284 -0.07 18.58 11.61
CA ALA A 284 -0.93 19.57 12.26
C ALA A 284 -1.97 18.92 13.18
N GLY A 285 -2.08 19.44 14.41
CA GLY A 285 -3.07 18.99 15.40
C GLY A 285 -2.65 17.72 16.12
N THR A 286 -3.50 17.25 17.06
CA THR A 286 -3.22 15.99 17.78
C THR A 286 -3.26 14.81 16.82
N PRO A 287 -2.17 14.03 16.67
CA PRO A 287 -2.10 12.94 15.71
C PRO A 287 -2.86 11.69 16.18
N ASN A 288 -2.97 10.69 15.30
CA ASN A 288 -3.51 9.36 15.64
C ASN A 288 -2.48 8.53 16.42
N ILE A 289 -2.27 8.84 17.70
CA ILE A 289 -1.21 8.25 18.52
C ILE A 289 -1.40 6.73 18.67
N SER A 290 -2.65 6.27 18.90
CA SER A 290 -2.93 4.83 19.02
C SER A 290 -2.68 4.08 17.70
N GLY A 291 -2.98 4.72 16.56
CA GLY A 291 -2.64 4.18 15.25
C GLY A 291 -1.13 4.07 15.04
N VAL A 292 -0.36 5.07 15.51
CA VAL A 292 1.10 5.03 15.48
C VAL A 292 1.65 3.91 16.36
N ALA A 293 1.14 3.73 17.59
CA ALA A 293 1.53 2.61 18.45
C ALA A 293 1.28 1.25 17.79
N GLY A 294 0.09 1.08 17.17
CA GLY A 294 -0.24 -0.13 16.42
C GLY A 294 0.65 -0.34 15.18
N LEU A 295 1.04 0.73 14.48
CA LEU A 295 1.98 0.65 13.36
C LEU A 295 3.37 0.18 13.82
N GLY A 296 3.86 0.69 14.95
CA GLY A 296 5.12 0.24 15.55
C GLY A 296 5.11 -1.26 15.87
N ALA A 297 4.00 -1.75 16.45
CA ALA A 297 3.82 -3.18 16.72
C ALA A 297 3.77 -4.01 15.44
N ALA A 298 3.10 -3.54 14.38
CA ALA A 298 3.03 -4.24 13.10
C ALA A 298 4.41 -4.34 12.42
N ILE A 299 5.22 -3.28 12.45
CA ILE A 299 6.58 -3.29 11.93
C ILE A 299 7.44 -4.31 12.69
N ASN A 300 7.36 -4.33 14.01
CA ASN A 300 8.09 -5.31 14.82
C ASN A 300 7.66 -6.74 14.50
N TYR A 301 6.37 -6.98 14.31
CA TYR A 301 5.83 -8.28 13.93
C TYR A 301 6.34 -8.74 12.55
N ILE A 302 6.32 -7.86 11.53
CA ILE A 302 6.87 -8.16 10.20
C ILE A 302 8.38 -8.44 10.27
N ARG A 303 9.13 -7.70 11.09
CA ARG A 303 10.57 -7.94 11.31
C ARG A 303 10.86 -9.28 11.98
N GLU A 304 10.03 -9.69 12.93
CA GLU A 304 10.14 -10.99 13.61
C GLU A 304 9.97 -12.15 12.63
N ILE A 305 9.01 -12.07 11.73
CA ILE A 305 8.79 -13.07 10.67
C ILE A 305 9.93 -13.01 9.64
N GLY A 306 10.36 -11.80 9.29
CA GLY A 306 11.28 -11.51 8.20
C GLY A 306 10.57 -11.33 6.86
N ILE A 307 10.76 -10.17 6.24
CA ILE A 307 10.07 -9.83 4.97
C ILE A 307 10.42 -10.80 3.84
N ASP A 308 11.64 -11.33 3.81
CA ASP A 308 12.06 -12.32 2.80
C ASP A 308 11.29 -13.64 2.97
N ASN A 309 11.01 -14.07 4.21
CA ASN A 309 10.19 -15.25 4.48
C ASN A 309 8.74 -15.03 4.04
N ILE A 310 8.20 -13.83 4.27
CA ILE A 310 6.86 -13.44 3.79
C ILE A 310 6.81 -13.52 2.26
N THR A 311 7.79 -12.91 1.58
CA THR A 311 7.88 -12.93 0.12
C THR A 311 7.93 -14.36 -0.44
N VAL A 312 8.75 -15.22 0.14
CA VAL A 312 8.88 -16.63 -0.29
C VAL A 312 7.56 -17.38 -0.08
N HIS A 313 6.93 -17.22 1.07
CA HIS A 313 5.65 -17.85 1.39
C HIS A 313 4.54 -17.44 0.42
N GLU A 314 4.34 -16.12 0.26
CA GLU A 314 3.28 -15.58 -0.57
C GLU A 314 3.48 -15.89 -2.06
N ASN A 315 4.73 -15.89 -2.55
CA ASN A 315 5.03 -16.31 -3.92
C ASN A 315 4.72 -17.80 -4.15
N SER A 316 5.06 -18.67 -3.19
CA SER A 316 4.71 -20.09 -3.27
C SER A 316 3.19 -20.32 -3.32
N LEU A 317 2.43 -19.54 -2.55
CA LEU A 317 0.97 -19.58 -2.57
C LEU A 317 0.38 -19.01 -3.86
N LEU A 318 0.98 -17.92 -4.38
CA LEU A 318 0.55 -17.31 -5.64
C LEU A 318 0.75 -18.28 -6.83
N ASP A 319 1.92 -18.93 -6.88
CA ASP A 319 2.22 -19.93 -7.92
C ASP A 319 1.21 -21.08 -7.86
N TYR A 320 0.93 -21.58 -6.67
CA TYR A 320 -0.07 -22.63 -6.45
C TYR A 320 -1.48 -22.16 -6.86
N MET A 321 -1.92 -21.01 -6.37
CA MET A 321 -3.23 -20.45 -6.71
C MET A 321 -3.38 -20.20 -8.21
N THR A 322 -2.34 -19.73 -8.86
CA THR A 322 -2.35 -19.47 -10.32
C THR A 322 -2.48 -20.76 -11.10
N SER A 323 -1.75 -21.82 -10.71
CA SER A 323 -1.85 -23.14 -11.33
C SER A 323 -3.25 -23.72 -11.19
N GLU A 324 -3.79 -23.73 -9.97
CA GLU A 324 -5.13 -24.27 -9.69
C GLU A 324 -6.24 -23.46 -10.43
N LEU A 325 -6.11 -22.14 -10.50
CA LEU A 325 -7.05 -21.30 -11.22
C LEU A 325 -7.03 -21.60 -12.75
N GLN A 326 -5.86 -21.87 -13.33
CA GLN A 326 -5.75 -22.20 -14.77
C GLN A 326 -6.49 -23.48 -15.14
N ASP A 327 -6.67 -24.40 -14.20
CA ASP A 327 -7.42 -25.65 -14.41
C ASP A 327 -8.95 -25.48 -14.23
N VAL A 328 -9.42 -24.31 -13.75
CA VAL A 328 -10.86 -24.02 -13.63
C VAL A 328 -11.47 -23.70 -15.00
N ASP A 329 -12.52 -24.44 -15.36
CA ASP A 329 -13.20 -24.27 -16.66
C ASP A 329 -13.79 -22.86 -16.82
N GLY A 330 -13.38 -22.18 -17.89
CA GLY A 330 -13.85 -20.84 -18.23
C GLY A 330 -13.22 -19.71 -17.45
N ILE A 331 -12.12 -19.97 -16.71
CA ILE A 331 -11.34 -18.91 -16.08
C ILE A 331 -10.57 -18.11 -17.13
N ARG A 332 -10.48 -16.79 -16.92
CA ARG A 332 -9.57 -15.89 -17.62
C ARG A 332 -8.84 -15.02 -16.59
N LEU A 333 -7.54 -15.25 -16.45
CA LEU A 333 -6.70 -14.43 -15.57
C LEU A 333 -6.50 -13.05 -16.20
N ILE A 334 -6.53 -12.01 -15.38
CA ILE A 334 -6.30 -10.62 -15.76
C ILE A 334 -5.04 -10.13 -15.04
N GLY A 335 -4.07 -9.63 -15.82
CA GLY A 335 -2.75 -9.27 -15.32
C GLY A 335 -1.88 -10.52 -15.12
N THR A 336 -1.10 -10.83 -16.14
CA THR A 336 -0.25 -12.03 -16.24
C THR A 336 1.24 -11.66 -16.21
N ALA A 337 1.58 -10.51 -15.59
CA ALA A 337 2.95 -10.05 -15.44
C ALA A 337 3.84 -11.15 -14.85
N SER A 338 5.08 -11.19 -15.31
CA SER A 338 6.07 -12.20 -14.87
C SER A 338 6.52 -12.03 -13.42
N LYS A 339 6.48 -10.79 -12.92
CA LYS A 339 6.78 -10.44 -11.53
C LYS A 339 5.52 -9.91 -10.87
N LYS A 340 5.03 -10.60 -9.86
CA LYS A 340 3.81 -10.27 -9.13
C LYS A 340 3.99 -10.50 -7.64
N VAL A 341 3.11 -9.89 -6.84
CA VAL A 341 2.87 -10.26 -5.44
C VAL A 341 1.57 -11.07 -5.33
N GLY A 342 1.21 -11.53 -4.16
CA GLY A 342 0.07 -12.40 -3.86
C GLY A 342 -1.32 -11.88 -4.25
N VAL A 343 -1.48 -11.31 -5.44
CA VAL A 343 -2.75 -10.76 -5.95
C VAL A 343 -3.05 -11.35 -7.33
N GLN A 344 -4.26 -11.91 -7.50
CA GLN A 344 -4.73 -12.40 -8.78
C GLN A 344 -6.16 -11.95 -9.08
N SER A 345 -6.32 -11.20 -10.15
CA SER A 345 -7.62 -10.83 -10.74
C SER A 345 -8.02 -11.83 -11.83
N PHE A 346 -9.31 -12.11 -11.93
CA PHE A 346 -9.84 -13.06 -12.89
C PHE A 346 -11.29 -12.75 -13.30
N LEU A 347 -11.69 -13.31 -14.44
CA LEU A 347 -13.07 -13.46 -14.89
C LEU A 347 -13.39 -14.96 -14.93
N LEU A 348 -14.67 -15.31 -14.79
CA LEU A 348 -15.14 -16.68 -14.85
C LEU A 348 -16.35 -16.76 -15.78
N LYS A 349 -16.15 -17.31 -16.98
CA LYS A 349 -17.18 -17.36 -18.04
C LYS A 349 -17.81 -15.97 -18.25
N ASP A 350 -19.11 -15.91 -18.46
CA ASP A 350 -19.90 -14.68 -18.57
C ASP A 350 -20.56 -14.31 -17.21
N ILE A 351 -20.08 -14.88 -16.10
CA ILE A 351 -20.64 -14.65 -14.77
C ILE A 351 -20.15 -13.29 -14.25
N HIS A 352 -21.10 -12.46 -13.81
CA HIS A 352 -20.76 -11.15 -13.27
C HIS A 352 -19.93 -11.30 -11.99
N SER A 353 -18.86 -10.51 -11.83
CA SER A 353 -17.93 -10.63 -10.69
C SER A 353 -18.63 -10.50 -9.34
N HIS A 354 -19.70 -9.70 -9.23
CA HIS A 354 -20.49 -9.56 -8.01
C HIS A 354 -21.17 -10.87 -7.60
N ASP A 355 -21.70 -11.62 -8.56
CA ASP A 355 -22.36 -12.90 -8.29
C ASP A 355 -21.33 -13.93 -7.84
N ILE A 356 -20.13 -13.95 -8.42
CA ILE A 356 -18.99 -14.76 -7.97
C ILE A 356 -18.70 -14.47 -6.49
N GLY A 357 -18.52 -13.20 -6.14
CA GLY A 357 -18.23 -12.80 -4.77
C GLY A 357 -19.34 -13.19 -3.78
N THR A 358 -20.59 -12.98 -4.15
CA THR A 358 -21.76 -13.32 -3.33
C THR A 358 -21.85 -14.82 -3.04
N ILE A 359 -21.64 -15.67 -4.06
CA ILE A 359 -21.71 -17.12 -3.89
C ILE A 359 -20.52 -17.62 -3.05
N LEU A 360 -19.33 -17.06 -3.25
CA LEU A 360 -18.15 -17.38 -2.46
C LEU A 360 -18.30 -16.97 -0.99
N ASP A 361 -18.90 -15.81 -0.70
CA ASP A 361 -19.20 -15.41 0.70
C ASP A 361 -20.11 -16.40 1.40
N HIS A 362 -21.12 -16.95 0.71
CA HIS A 362 -21.94 -18.05 1.25
C HIS A 362 -21.15 -19.34 1.54
N GLN A 363 -19.93 -19.47 0.99
CA GLN A 363 -18.99 -20.56 1.31
C GLN A 363 -17.95 -20.17 2.37
N GLY A 364 -18.03 -18.97 2.96
CA GLY A 364 -17.05 -18.44 3.91
C GLY A 364 -15.80 -17.88 3.25
N ILE A 365 -15.82 -17.65 1.94
CA ILE A 365 -14.66 -17.17 1.17
C ILE A 365 -14.82 -15.68 0.85
N ALA A 366 -13.97 -14.84 1.43
CA ALA A 366 -13.97 -13.40 1.23
C ALA A 366 -12.98 -13.02 0.11
N ILE A 367 -13.50 -12.56 -1.01
CA ILE A 367 -12.74 -11.95 -2.12
C ILE A 367 -13.29 -10.56 -2.41
N ARG A 368 -12.59 -9.80 -3.23
CA ARG A 368 -13.08 -8.50 -3.73
C ARG A 368 -13.58 -8.59 -5.16
N THR A 369 -14.62 -7.81 -5.48
CA THR A 369 -15.19 -7.73 -6.84
C THR A 369 -15.34 -6.29 -7.29
N GLY A 370 -15.32 -6.05 -8.62
CA GLY A 370 -15.50 -4.75 -9.24
C GLY A 370 -14.22 -4.16 -9.81
N HIS A 371 -14.10 -2.85 -9.84
CA HIS A 371 -12.98 -2.12 -10.48
C HIS A 371 -11.76 -1.88 -9.58
N HIS A 372 -11.77 -2.31 -8.31
CA HIS A 372 -10.65 -2.21 -7.34
C HIS A 372 -10.04 -0.81 -7.19
N CYS A 373 -10.83 0.25 -7.35
CA CYS A 373 -10.36 1.64 -7.41
C CYS A 373 -9.28 1.88 -8.50
N ALA A 374 -9.35 1.14 -9.60
CA ALA A 374 -8.46 1.21 -10.77
C ALA A 374 -9.31 1.13 -12.07
N MET A 375 -10.32 2.01 -12.20
CA MET A 375 -11.21 2.03 -13.37
C MET A 375 -10.48 2.08 -14.72
N PRO A 376 -9.39 2.89 -14.87
CA PRO A 376 -8.67 2.90 -16.15
C PRO A 376 -8.05 1.55 -16.53
N VAL A 377 -7.65 0.74 -15.54
CA VAL A 377 -7.16 -0.62 -15.81
C VAL A 377 -8.28 -1.51 -16.36
N MET A 378 -9.49 -1.40 -15.81
CA MET A 378 -10.64 -2.16 -16.33
C MET A 378 -11.01 -1.73 -17.75
N GLU A 379 -10.97 -0.42 -18.03
CA GLU A 379 -11.19 0.14 -19.37
C GLU A 379 -10.15 -0.38 -20.37
N PHE A 380 -8.87 -0.44 -19.99
CA PHE A 380 -7.80 -0.99 -20.84
C PHE A 380 -8.07 -2.43 -21.27
N TYR A 381 -8.60 -3.27 -20.38
CA TYR A 381 -8.96 -4.65 -20.71
C TYR A 381 -10.35 -4.80 -21.35
N GLY A 382 -11.11 -3.72 -21.50
CA GLY A 382 -12.47 -3.73 -22.05
C GLY A 382 -13.48 -4.48 -21.18
N ILE A 383 -13.32 -4.41 -19.84
CA ILE A 383 -14.16 -5.12 -18.87
C ILE A 383 -14.73 -4.15 -17.82
N SER A 384 -15.86 -4.49 -17.21
CA SER A 384 -16.50 -3.67 -16.17
C SER A 384 -15.87 -3.84 -14.79
N GLY A 385 -15.17 -4.95 -14.55
CA GLY A 385 -14.55 -5.30 -13.28
C GLY A 385 -14.11 -6.75 -13.27
N THR A 386 -13.40 -7.16 -12.23
CA THR A 386 -12.93 -8.53 -12.00
C THR A 386 -13.34 -9.04 -10.63
N ALA A 387 -13.29 -10.34 -10.42
CA ALA A 387 -13.08 -10.94 -9.10
C ALA A 387 -11.57 -10.94 -8.82
N ARG A 388 -11.16 -10.64 -7.57
CA ARG A 388 -9.76 -10.55 -7.16
C ARG A 388 -9.55 -11.31 -5.85
N ALA A 389 -8.69 -12.30 -5.89
CA ALA A 389 -8.16 -12.97 -4.70
C ALA A 389 -6.80 -12.34 -4.34
N SER A 390 -6.57 -12.06 -3.06
CA SER A 390 -5.31 -11.52 -2.59
C SER A 390 -4.87 -12.18 -1.29
N LEU A 391 -3.66 -12.71 -1.33
CA LEU A 391 -3.01 -13.50 -0.28
C LEU A 391 -2.31 -12.60 0.75
N SER A 392 -2.04 -13.19 1.90
CA SER A 392 -1.15 -12.63 2.93
C SER A 392 -0.58 -13.76 3.79
N ILE A 393 0.28 -13.39 4.75
CA ILE A 393 1.03 -14.31 5.61
C ILE A 393 0.19 -15.37 6.35
N TYR A 394 -1.09 -15.11 6.58
CA TYR A 394 -2.01 -16.03 7.27
C TYR A 394 -2.71 -17.02 6.34
N ASN A 395 -2.52 -16.93 5.02
CA ASN A 395 -3.10 -17.87 4.08
C ASN A 395 -2.24 -19.14 3.95
N ASN A 396 -2.87 -20.22 3.54
CA ASN A 396 -2.21 -21.49 3.28
C ASN A 396 -2.85 -22.22 2.07
N HIS A 397 -2.33 -23.38 1.71
CA HIS A 397 -2.83 -24.18 0.57
C HIS A 397 -4.29 -24.63 0.76
N GLU A 398 -4.72 -24.95 1.99
CA GLU A 398 -6.11 -25.32 2.26
C GLU A 398 -7.10 -24.19 1.95
N ASP A 399 -6.69 -22.93 2.19
CA ASP A 399 -7.49 -21.76 1.83
C ASP A 399 -7.69 -21.70 0.31
N ILE A 400 -6.64 -21.97 -0.47
CA ILE A 400 -6.68 -22.00 -1.93
C ILE A 400 -7.56 -23.15 -2.42
N ASP A 401 -7.37 -24.36 -1.88
CA ASP A 401 -8.22 -25.52 -2.22
C ASP A 401 -9.70 -25.24 -1.94
N HIS A 402 -9.98 -24.55 -0.82
CA HIS A 402 -11.36 -24.18 -0.49
C HIS A 402 -11.91 -23.13 -1.47
N PHE A 403 -11.10 -22.18 -1.88
CA PHE A 403 -11.44 -21.16 -2.87
C PHE A 403 -11.75 -21.82 -4.24
N ILE A 404 -10.93 -22.75 -4.73
CA ILE A 404 -11.16 -23.46 -5.99
C ILE A 404 -12.46 -24.27 -5.93
N ARG A 405 -12.70 -25.05 -4.87
CA ARG A 405 -13.99 -25.72 -4.68
C ARG A 405 -15.18 -24.77 -4.61
N GLY A 406 -14.98 -23.56 -4.13
CA GLY A 406 -15.97 -22.49 -4.15
C GLY A 406 -16.32 -22.04 -5.57
N LEU A 407 -15.30 -21.91 -6.45
CA LEU A 407 -15.50 -21.57 -7.86
C LEU A 407 -16.26 -22.68 -8.63
N ASP A 408 -16.02 -23.97 -8.35
CA ASP A 408 -16.79 -25.08 -8.91
C ASP A 408 -18.28 -24.96 -8.60
N LYS A 409 -18.61 -24.50 -7.37
CA LYS A 409 -20.01 -24.24 -7.00
C LYS A 409 -20.60 -23.06 -7.76
N VAL A 410 -19.82 -21.98 -7.96
CA VAL A 410 -20.26 -20.85 -8.79
C VAL A 410 -20.62 -21.38 -10.20
N ILE A 411 -19.74 -22.15 -10.82
CA ILE A 411 -19.96 -22.74 -12.14
C ILE A 411 -21.22 -23.62 -12.16
N THR A 412 -21.41 -24.45 -11.13
CA THR A 412 -22.55 -25.36 -11.04
C THR A 412 -23.90 -24.63 -10.96
N ILE A 413 -23.94 -23.44 -10.33
CA ILE A 413 -25.16 -22.65 -10.18
C ILE A 413 -25.53 -21.98 -11.51
N PHE A 414 -24.56 -21.65 -12.35
CA PHE A 414 -24.78 -20.94 -13.62
C PHE A 414 -24.79 -21.85 -14.87
N ASN A 415 -24.50 -23.15 -14.73
CA ASN A 415 -24.67 -24.15 -15.78
C ASN A 415 -26.08 -24.77 -15.71
#